data_0e7dd846ad3fc0776e0bd69acad75330
#
_entry.id   0e7dd846ad3fc0776e0bd69acad75330
#
_cell.length_a   1.000
_cell.length_b   1.000
_cell.length_c   1.000
_cell.angle_alpha   90.00
_cell.angle_beta   90.00
_cell.angle_gamma   90.00
#
_symmetry.space_group_name_H-M   'P 1'
#
loop_
_entity.id
_entity.type
_entity.pdbx_description
1 polymer ?
#
loop_
_entity_poly.entity_id
_entity_poly.type
_entity_poly.pdbx_seq_one_letter_code
_entity_poly.pdbx_strand_id
1 'polypeptide(L)'
;IIADALKSEPIYDSLLKNLLTKNNINEYHNTSNKKIIITNVVHFGSKIEKVTLNSLKLPENMLIVSIKRDERSIVPKGNTIIKAGDTILTMTDLKDEWKVRELMESLTTKE
;
A
#
# COMPACT_ATOMS: atom_id res chain seq x y z
N ILE A 1 10.19 -3.58 9.98
CA ILE A 1 10.01 -3.32 8.58
C ILE A 1 8.92 -2.30 8.35
N ILE A 2 7.65 -2.66 8.55
CA ILE A 2 6.60 -1.66 8.47
C ILE A 2 6.78 -0.63 9.58
N ALA A 3 7.14 -1.08 10.78
CA ALA A 3 7.40 -0.19 11.89
C ALA A 3 8.57 0.75 11.59
N ASP A 4 9.61 0.25 10.93
CA ASP A 4 10.74 1.09 10.57
C ASP A 4 10.35 2.12 9.52
N ALA A 5 9.54 1.72 8.54
CA ALA A 5 9.05 2.65 7.55
C ALA A 5 8.21 3.76 8.19
N LEU A 6 7.37 3.40 9.14
CA LEU A 6 6.55 4.38 9.85
C LEU A 6 7.38 5.31 10.72
N LYS A 7 8.46 4.80 11.31
CA LYS A 7 9.36 5.64 12.10
C LYS A 7 10.07 6.67 11.24
N SER A 8 10.45 6.29 10.02
CA SER A 8 11.11 7.21 9.11
C SER A 8 10.13 8.15 8.41
N GLU A 9 8.82 7.92 8.59
CA GLU A 9 7.77 8.72 7.96
C GLU A 9 6.74 9.14 9.00
N PRO A 10 7.11 10.04 9.93
CA PRO A 10 6.21 10.39 11.04
C PRO A 10 4.89 11.01 10.59
N ILE A 11 4.89 11.77 9.49
CA ILE A 11 3.64 12.37 8.99
C ILE A 11 2.69 11.27 8.52
N TYR A 12 3.25 10.30 7.82
CA TYR A 12 2.46 9.17 7.34
C TYR A 12 1.87 8.38 8.51
N ASP A 13 2.68 8.16 9.54
CA ASP A 13 2.23 7.44 10.73
C ASP A 13 1.06 8.16 11.41
N SER A 14 1.15 9.49 11.53
CA SER A 14 0.08 10.28 12.12
C SER A 14 -1.20 10.17 11.30
N LEU A 15 -1.08 10.23 9.99
CA LEU A 15 -2.25 10.10 9.11
C LEU A 15 -2.91 8.75 9.28
N LEU A 16 -2.12 7.70 9.31
CA LEU A 16 -2.63 6.34 9.46
C LEU A 16 -3.32 6.17 10.81
N LYS A 17 -2.72 6.69 11.88
CA LYS A 17 -3.33 6.62 13.20
C LYS A 17 -4.66 7.34 13.24
N ASN A 18 -4.74 8.51 12.62
CA ASN A 18 -5.98 9.26 12.56
C ASN A 18 -7.07 8.50 11.83
N LEU A 19 -6.72 7.87 10.72
CA LEU A 19 -7.67 7.06 9.97
C LEU A 19 -8.18 5.89 10.81
N LEU A 20 -7.27 5.19 11.46
CA LEU A 20 -7.63 4.03 12.26
C LEU A 20 -8.48 4.44 13.46
N THR A 21 -8.15 5.57 14.08
CA THR A 21 -8.91 6.07 15.22
C THR A 21 -10.33 6.43 14.82
N LYS A 22 -10.48 7.13 13.71
CA LYS A 22 -11.81 7.46 13.20
C LYS A 22 -12.62 6.22 12.92
N ASN A 23 -12.01 5.25 12.24
CA ASN A 23 -12.69 4.02 11.93
C ASN A 23 -13.08 3.28 13.18
N ASN A 24 -12.22 3.28 14.19
CA ASN A 24 -12.52 2.60 15.43
C ASN A 24 -13.73 3.19 16.15
N ILE A 25 -13.88 4.51 16.10
CA ILE A 25 -15.04 5.15 16.72
C ILE A 25 -16.32 4.67 16.06
N ASN A 26 -16.32 4.56 14.74
CA ASN A 26 -17.51 4.18 13.97
C ASN A 26 -17.66 2.68 13.82
N GLU A 27 -16.56 1.98 13.82
CA GLU A 27 -16.51 0.56 13.45
C GLU A 27 -16.17 -0.35 14.62
N TYR A 28 -16.30 0.16 15.82
CA TYR A 28 -15.92 -0.59 17.02
C TYR A 28 -16.57 -1.96 17.08
N HIS A 29 -17.80 -2.06 16.63
CA HIS A 29 -18.55 -3.31 16.65
C HIS A 29 -18.47 -4.11 15.36
N ASN A 30 -17.72 -3.63 14.39
CA ASN A 30 -17.65 -4.27 13.07
C ASN A 30 -16.20 -4.53 12.69
N THR A 31 -15.67 -5.67 13.13
CA THR A 31 -14.28 -6.02 12.87
C THR A 31 -13.99 -6.27 11.40
N SER A 32 -15.01 -6.55 10.58
CA SER A 32 -14.81 -6.80 9.17
C SER A 32 -14.37 -5.56 8.39
N ASN A 33 -14.51 -4.38 9.00
CA ASN A 33 -14.12 -3.12 8.36
C ASN A 33 -12.77 -2.62 8.80
N LYS A 34 -12.01 -3.41 9.53
CA LYS A 34 -10.65 -3.02 9.89
C LYS A 34 -9.79 -2.93 8.64
N LYS A 35 -8.92 -1.91 8.63
CA LYS A 35 -7.98 -1.71 7.53
C LYS A 35 -6.60 -2.19 7.93
N ILE A 36 -5.87 -2.66 6.95
CA ILE A 36 -4.48 -3.08 7.15
C ILE A 36 -3.63 -2.48 6.05
N ILE A 37 -2.32 -2.41 6.31
CA ILE A 37 -1.34 -1.96 5.33
C ILE A 37 -0.50 -3.17 4.92
N ILE A 38 -0.38 -3.34 3.61
CA ILE A 38 0.45 -4.39 3.03
C ILE A 38 1.62 -3.71 2.34
N THR A 39 2.82 -4.17 2.63
CA THR A 39 4.04 -3.60 2.09
C THR A 39 4.66 -4.56 1.09
N ASN A 40 4.96 -4.06 -0.11
CA ASN A 40 5.62 -4.85 -1.14
C ASN A 40 6.76 -4.06 -1.76
N VAL A 41 7.86 -4.74 -2.04
CA VAL A 41 9.00 -4.15 -2.75
C VAL A 41 8.92 -4.57 -4.21
N VAL A 42 9.06 -3.61 -5.10
CA VAL A 42 9.01 -3.87 -6.54
C VAL A 42 10.32 -4.49 -6.99
N HIS A 43 10.25 -5.68 -7.51
CA HIS A 43 11.43 -6.39 -8.01
C HIS A 43 11.69 -6.02 -9.45
N PHE A 44 12.96 -6.02 -9.82
CA PHE A 44 13.37 -5.79 -11.19
C PHE A 44 12.78 -6.88 -12.08
N GLY A 45 12.16 -6.47 -13.17
CA GLY A 45 11.53 -7.41 -14.10
C GLY A 45 10.13 -7.84 -13.70
N SER A 46 9.56 -7.25 -12.67
CA SER A 46 8.19 -7.56 -12.29
C SER A 46 7.19 -6.90 -13.24
N LYS A 47 5.96 -7.38 -13.19
CA LYS A 47 4.90 -6.86 -14.08
C LYS A 47 4.60 -5.39 -13.83
N ILE A 48 4.76 -4.94 -12.61
CA ILE A 48 4.40 -3.57 -12.21
C ILE A 48 5.51 -2.57 -12.50
N GLU A 49 6.72 -3.06 -12.78
CA GLU A 49 7.85 -2.17 -13.06
C GLU A 49 7.62 -1.36 -14.32
N LYS A 50 7.92 -0.06 -14.26
CA LYS A 50 7.79 0.89 -15.39
C LYS A 50 6.36 1.13 -15.84
N VAL A 51 5.39 0.80 -14.99
CA VAL A 51 3.98 0.96 -15.29
C VAL A 51 3.45 2.14 -14.50
N THR A 52 2.52 2.90 -15.10
CA THR A 52 1.86 3.98 -14.37
C THR A 52 0.73 3.42 -13.52
N LEU A 53 0.44 4.09 -12.41
CA LEU A 53 -0.67 3.65 -11.56
C LEU A 53 -2.00 3.67 -12.32
N ASN A 54 -2.16 4.61 -13.21
CA ASN A 54 -3.37 4.73 -14.03
C ASN A 54 -3.64 3.49 -14.87
N SER A 55 -2.58 2.83 -15.31
CA SER A 55 -2.73 1.65 -16.17
C SER A 55 -2.98 0.37 -15.40
N LEU A 56 -2.83 0.42 -14.08
CA LEU A 56 -3.11 -0.74 -13.24
C LEU A 56 -4.61 -0.82 -12.98
N LYS A 57 -5.18 -1.99 -13.22
CA LYS A 57 -6.58 -2.23 -12.93
C LYS A 57 -6.69 -2.92 -11.59
N LEU A 58 -6.65 -2.12 -10.54
CA LEU A 58 -6.68 -2.64 -9.18
C LEU A 58 -8.12 -2.81 -8.71
N PRO A 59 -8.37 -3.81 -7.84
CA PRO A 59 -9.70 -3.97 -7.25
C PRO A 59 -10.11 -2.74 -6.45
N GLU A 60 -11.41 -2.52 -6.31
CA GLU A 60 -11.94 -1.39 -5.56
C GLU A 60 -11.65 -1.49 -4.06
N ASN A 61 -11.37 -2.67 -3.57
CA ASN A 61 -11.15 -2.90 -2.15
C ASN A 61 -9.72 -2.66 -1.70
N MET A 62 -8.89 -2.05 -2.54
CA MET A 62 -7.51 -1.73 -2.17
C MET A 62 -7.13 -0.35 -2.68
N LEU A 63 -6.19 0.27 -1.98
CA LEU A 63 -5.73 1.61 -2.33
C LEU A 63 -4.23 1.69 -2.07
N ILE A 64 -3.48 2.13 -3.06
CA ILE A 64 -2.07 2.40 -2.87
C ILE A 64 -1.95 3.76 -2.19
N VAL A 65 -1.46 3.76 -0.95
CA VAL A 65 -1.44 4.98 -0.14
C VAL A 65 -0.10 5.69 -0.17
N SER A 66 0.97 4.98 -0.49
CA SER A 66 2.29 5.60 -0.56
C SER A 66 3.24 4.73 -1.35
N ILE A 67 4.21 5.39 -1.97
CA ILE A 67 5.34 4.70 -2.61
C ILE A 67 6.60 5.29 -2.00
N LYS A 68 7.46 4.43 -1.46
CA LYS A 68 8.72 4.87 -0.89
C LYS A 68 9.84 4.59 -1.87
N ARG A 69 10.57 5.63 -2.24
CA ARG A 69 11.67 5.55 -3.19
C ARG A 69 12.87 6.29 -2.64
N ASP A 70 13.99 5.59 -2.49
CA ASP A 70 15.23 6.21 -1.97
C ASP A 70 14.97 6.95 -0.65
N GLU A 71 14.23 6.31 0.24
CA GLU A 71 13.88 6.83 1.55
C GLU A 71 12.98 8.08 1.52
N ARG A 72 12.36 8.35 0.39
CA ARG A 72 11.39 9.43 0.24
C ARG A 72 10.01 8.86 0.00
N SER A 73 9.01 9.46 0.62
CA SER A 73 7.62 9.13 0.33
C SER A 73 7.17 9.90 -0.90
N ILE A 74 6.60 9.18 -1.83
CA ILE A 74 6.03 9.76 -3.04
C ILE A 74 4.52 9.64 -2.94
N VAL A 75 3.81 10.75 -3.15
CA VAL A 75 2.35 10.72 -3.21
C VAL A 75 1.93 10.04 -4.51
N PRO A 76 1.22 8.91 -4.44
CA PRO A 76 0.82 8.20 -5.67
C PRO A 76 -0.19 9.02 -6.47
N LYS A 77 0.06 9.14 -7.74
CA LYS A 77 -0.86 9.79 -8.68
C LYS A 77 -1.06 8.87 -9.87
N GLY A 78 -2.08 9.15 -10.67
CA GLY A 78 -2.36 8.32 -11.84
C GLY A 78 -1.18 8.19 -12.77
N ASN A 79 -0.41 9.25 -12.95
CA ASN A 79 0.74 9.27 -13.85
C ASN A 79 2.06 8.88 -13.18
N THR A 80 2.03 8.45 -11.92
CA THR A 80 3.23 8.01 -11.24
C THR A 80 3.73 6.70 -11.84
N ILE A 81 4.99 6.68 -12.24
CA ILE A 81 5.62 5.48 -12.81
C ILE A 81 6.30 4.71 -11.69
N ILE A 82 6.01 3.43 -11.61
CA ILE A 82 6.57 2.55 -10.60
C ILE A 82 7.94 2.06 -11.07
N LYS A 83 8.92 2.08 -10.19
CA LYS A 83 10.27 1.65 -10.51
C LYS A 83 10.72 0.51 -9.62
N ALA A 84 11.63 -0.30 -10.13
CA ALA A 84 12.24 -1.36 -9.34
C ALA A 84 12.89 -0.75 -8.09
N GLY A 85 12.73 -1.42 -6.98
CA GLY A 85 13.24 -0.94 -5.70
C GLY A 85 12.26 -0.10 -4.92
N ASP A 86 11.17 0.34 -5.54
CA ASP A 86 10.13 1.06 -4.83
C ASP A 86 9.47 0.16 -3.80
N THR A 87 9.09 0.73 -2.67
CA THR A 87 8.27 0.04 -1.67
C THR A 87 6.86 0.59 -1.78
N ILE A 88 5.91 -0.27 -2.09
CA ILE A 88 4.51 0.11 -2.25
C ILE A 88 3.75 -0.23 -0.99
N LEU A 89 3.05 0.76 -0.44
CA LEU A 89 2.20 0.58 0.72
C LEU A 89 0.75 0.60 0.25
N THR A 90 0.06 -0.50 0.50
CA THR A 90 -1.32 -0.70 0.04
C THR A 90 -2.23 -0.85 1.24
N MET A 91 -3.34 -0.13 1.26
CA MET A 91 -4.34 -0.27 2.30
C MET A 91 -5.53 -1.07 1.77
N THR A 92 -6.00 -2.01 2.57
CA THR A 92 -7.17 -2.80 2.21
C THR A 92 -7.89 -3.24 3.48
N ASP A 93 -9.08 -3.79 3.32
CA ASP A 93 -9.82 -4.37 4.44
C ASP A 93 -9.16 -5.65 4.92
N LEU A 94 -9.20 -5.87 6.23
CA LEU A 94 -8.62 -7.08 6.81
C LEU A 94 -9.20 -8.34 6.18
N LYS A 95 -10.48 -8.35 5.87
CA LYS A 95 -11.13 -9.51 5.25
C LYS A 95 -10.58 -9.84 3.87
N ASP A 96 -9.98 -8.87 3.21
CA ASP A 96 -9.44 -9.05 1.86
C ASP A 96 -7.93 -9.21 1.86
N GLU A 97 -7.31 -9.25 3.02
CA GLU A 97 -5.87 -9.29 3.15
C GLU A 97 -5.21 -10.34 2.27
N TRP A 98 -5.74 -11.56 2.33
CA TRP A 98 -5.15 -12.67 1.61
C TRP A 98 -5.14 -12.43 0.11
N LYS A 99 -6.27 -11.97 -0.42
CA LYS A 99 -6.41 -11.74 -1.85
C LYS A 99 -5.49 -10.62 -2.33
N VAL A 100 -5.41 -9.54 -1.54
CA VAL A 100 -4.61 -8.39 -1.92
C VAL A 100 -3.12 -8.72 -1.82
N ARG A 101 -2.71 -9.47 -0.80
CA ARG A 101 -1.32 -9.91 -0.69
C ARG A 101 -0.91 -10.74 -1.89
N GLU A 102 -1.76 -11.66 -2.28
CA GLU A 102 -1.47 -12.52 -3.42
C GLU A 102 -1.37 -11.71 -4.72
N LEU A 103 -2.30 -10.80 -4.92
CA LEU A 103 -2.27 -9.94 -6.09
C LEU A 103 -1.00 -9.09 -6.14
N MET A 104 -0.70 -8.39 -5.04
CA MET A 104 0.46 -7.51 -5.01
C MET A 104 1.76 -8.29 -5.14
N GLU A 105 1.84 -9.46 -4.55
CA GLU A 105 3.01 -10.28 -4.69
C GLU A 105 3.22 -10.69 -6.15
N SER A 106 2.15 -11.07 -6.83
CA SER A 106 2.26 -11.45 -8.24
C SER A 106 2.68 -10.28 -9.13
N LEU A 107 2.30 -9.06 -8.76
CA LEU A 107 2.64 -7.87 -9.53
C LEU A 107 4.06 -7.38 -9.26
N THR A 108 4.57 -7.58 -8.06
CA THR A 108 5.84 -6.99 -7.64
C THR A 108 7.02 -7.95 -7.71
N THR A 109 6.78 -9.24 -7.87
CA THR A 109 7.85 -10.21 -7.97
C THR A 109 8.15 -10.53 -9.41
N LYS A 110 9.41 -10.90 -9.66
CA LYS A 110 9.83 -11.33 -11.00
C LYS A 110 9.25 -12.69 -11.30
N GLU A 111 8.75 -12.86 -12.51
CA GLU A 111 8.26 -14.15 -12.95
C GLU A 111 9.37 -15.11 -13.31
#